data_ec8b24ae28b19970cc2c1d99035b373b
#
_entry.id   ec8b24ae28b19970cc2c1d99035b373b
#
_cell.length_a   1.000
_cell.length_b   1.000
_cell.length_c   1.000
_cell.angle_alpha   90.00
_cell.angle_beta   90.00
_cell.angle_gamma   90.00
#
_symmetry.space_group_name_H-M   'P 1'
#
loop_
_entity.id
_entity.type
_entity.pdbx_description
1 polymer ?
#
loop_
_entity_poly.entity_id
_entity_poly.type
_entity_poly.pdbx_seq_one_letter_code
_entity_poly.pdbx_strand_id
1 'polypeptide(L)'
;MLNVRYKSVLISVLLLAITTEVWSMGLFDSLKVCLFSEVNGVVTNKGKPVAGVEVIQTAQINNGKLYTYTTMTDEQGRFHFDALFSHSINKVVPVQPRVPQNILFRYQGREYRGWKTSKHNYDEGGEINSLTARETSKDLKPIVLKCDLSDESRIKEQEFGSNIIGICEFQ
;
A
#
# COMPACT_ATOMS: atom_id res chain seq x y z
N MET A 1 -7.19 -43.06 -40.46
CA MET A 1 -5.74 -42.72 -40.30
C MET A 1 -5.61 -41.23 -40.53
N LEU A 2 -5.47 -40.42 -39.46
CA LEU A 2 -5.21 -38.96 -39.57
C LEU A 2 -3.82 -38.78 -40.16
N ASN A 3 -3.75 -38.01 -41.25
CA ASN A 3 -2.55 -37.78 -42.03
C ASN A 3 -1.47 -37.12 -41.13
N VAL A 4 -0.22 -37.57 -41.22
CA VAL A 4 0.93 -37.09 -40.38
C VAL A 4 1.07 -35.58 -40.41
N ARG A 5 0.76 -34.95 -41.54
CA ARG A 5 0.76 -33.47 -41.69
C ARG A 5 -0.27 -32.77 -40.78
N TYR A 6 -1.43 -33.35 -40.52
CA TYR A 6 -2.47 -32.80 -39.68
C TYR A 6 -2.09 -32.86 -38.19
N LYS A 7 -1.41 -33.95 -37.79
CA LYS A 7 -0.89 -34.09 -36.42
C LYS A 7 0.18 -33.06 -36.12
N SER A 8 1.07 -32.76 -37.08
CA SER A 8 2.13 -31.74 -36.91
C SER A 8 1.57 -30.34 -36.75
N VAL A 9 0.54 -29.97 -37.51
CA VAL A 9 -0.12 -28.66 -37.43
C VAL A 9 -0.87 -28.52 -36.10
N LEU A 10 -1.58 -29.56 -35.64
CA LEU A 10 -2.29 -29.54 -34.36
C LEU A 10 -1.33 -29.40 -33.17
N ILE A 11 -0.18 -30.08 -33.22
CA ILE A 11 0.84 -29.96 -32.14
C ILE A 11 1.45 -28.55 -32.13
N SER A 12 1.72 -27.97 -33.31
CA SER A 12 2.24 -26.59 -33.39
C SER A 12 1.26 -25.54 -32.89
N VAL A 13 -0.03 -25.68 -33.18
CA VAL A 13 -1.08 -24.77 -32.68
C VAL A 13 -1.26 -24.92 -31.17
N LEU A 14 -1.18 -26.14 -30.63
CA LEU A 14 -1.27 -26.40 -29.20
C LEU A 14 -0.06 -25.80 -28.43
N LEU A 15 1.15 -25.91 -28.97
CA LEU A 15 2.36 -25.32 -28.41
C LEU A 15 2.32 -23.77 -28.42
N LEU A 16 1.77 -23.17 -29.49
CA LEU A 16 1.58 -21.70 -29.52
C LEU A 16 0.55 -21.23 -28.51
N ALA A 17 -0.53 -21.98 -28.25
CA ALA A 17 -1.54 -21.60 -27.24
C ALA A 17 -0.98 -21.62 -25.82
N ILE A 18 -0.10 -22.56 -25.48
CA ILE A 18 0.51 -22.67 -24.15
C ILE A 18 1.50 -21.51 -23.89
N THR A 19 2.20 -21.03 -24.91
CA THR A 19 3.18 -19.94 -24.75
C THR A 19 2.54 -18.58 -24.51
N THR A 20 1.31 -18.34 -24.99
CA THR A 20 0.62 -17.05 -24.80
C THR A 20 0.14 -16.83 -23.38
N GLU A 21 -0.24 -17.85 -22.64
CA GLU A 21 -0.71 -17.73 -21.27
C GLU A 21 0.43 -17.37 -20.28
N VAL A 22 1.61 -17.91 -20.47
CA VAL A 22 2.78 -17.65 -19.62
C VAL A 22 3.28 -16.21 -19.77
N TRP A 23 3.21 -15.63 -20.98
CA TRP A 23 3.62 -14.24 -21.23
C TRP A 23 2.66 -13.23 -20.63
N SER A 24 1.35 -13.51 -20.61
CA SER A 24 0.36 -12.59 -20.05
C SER A 24 0.47 -12.46 -18.53
N MET A 25 0.72 -13.56 -17.81
CA MET A 25 0.86 -13.54 -16.35
C MET A 25 2.08 -12.73 -15.90
N GLY A 26 3.23 -12.84 -16.55
CA GLY A 26 4.44 -12.09 -16.24
C GLY A 26 4.33 -10.59 -16.49
N LEU A 27 3.58 -10.19 -17.53
CA LEU A 27 3.37 -8.77 -17.83
C LEU A 27 2.48 -8.09 -16.80
N PHE A 28 1.41 -8.74 -16.35
CA PHE A 28 0.52 -8.20 -15.32
C PHE A 28 1.24 -8.03 -13.98
N ASP A 29 2.06 -8.98 -13.58
CA ASP A 29 2.80 -8.91 -12.32
C ASP A 29 3.85 -7.79 -12.34
N SER A 30 4.45 -7.50 -13.50
CA SER A 30 5.39 -6.40 -13.68
C SER A 30 4.76 -5.00 -13.47
N LEU A 31 3.43 -4.88 -13.62
CA LEU A 31 2.67 -3.65 -13.42
C LEU A 31 2.11 -3.50 -11.98
N LYS A 32 2.31 -4.50 -11.12
CA LYS A 32 1.88 -4.45 -9.72
C LYS A 32 2.63 -3.36 -8.97
N VAL A 33 1.91 -2.51 -8.27
CA VAL A 33 2.42 -1.38 -7.49
C VAL A 33 1.84 -1.43 -6.08
N CYS A 34 2.67 -1.17 -5.07
CA CYS A 34 2.21 -1.00 -3.70
C CYS A 34 1.80 0.44 -3.47
N LEU A 35 0.53 0.66 -3.13
CA LEU A 35 -0.02 1.98 -2.83
C LEU A 35 0.07 2.34 -1.36
N PHE A 36 0.01 1.33 -0.50
CA PHE A 36 0.17 1.47 0.93
C PHE A 36 0.72 0.15 1.48
N SER A 37 1.75 0.21 2.28
CA SER A 37 2.27 -0.99 2.95
C SER A 37 1.31 -1.44 4.04
N GLU A 38 1.45 -2.67 4.52
CA GLU A 38 0.71 -3.16 5.67
C GLU A 38 0.85 -2.21 6.86
N VAL A 39 -0.25 -1.95 7.56
CA VAL A 39 -0.30 -1.06 8.72
C VAL A 39 -0.87 -1.78 9.92
N ASN A 40 -0.12 -1.79 11.01
CA ASN A 40 -0.58 -2.16 12.34
C ASN A 40 -0.56 -0.94 13.23
N GLY A 41 -1.61 -0.66 13.97
CA GLY A 41 -1.63 0.53 14.82
C GLY A 41 -2.43 0.36 16.11
N VAL A 42 -2.14 1.26 17.05
CA VAL A 42 -2.88 1.39 18.31
C VAL A 42 -3.32 2.84 18.47
N VAL A 43 -4.60 3.04 18.78
CA VAL A 43 -5.20 4.34 19.09
C VAL A 43 -5.46 4.43 20.58
N THR A 44 -4.94 5.50 21.18
CA THR A 44 -5.17 5.85 22.59
C THR A 44 -5.79 7.24 22.70
N ASN A 45 -6.31 7.56 23.88
CA ASN A 45 -6.67 8.93 24.26
C ASN A 45 -6.16 9.15 25.68
N LYS A 46 -5.23 10.09 25.84
CA LYS A 46 -4.48 10.33 27.08
C LYS A 46 -3.84 9.04 27.62
N GLY A 47 -3.23 8.28 26.72
CA GLY A 47 -2.53 7.03 27.00
C GLY A 47 -3.44 5.80 27.26
N LYS A 48 -4.76 5.94 27.23
CA LYS A 48 -5.71 4.81 27.41
C LYS A 48 -6.20 4.31 26.06
N PRO A 49 -6.17 2.98 25.80
CA PRO A 49 -6.73 2.41 24.58
C PRO A 49 -8.17 2.84 24.33
N VAL A 50 -8.53 3.08 23.06
CA VAL A 50 -9.88 3.50 22.66
C VAL A 50 -10.44 2.53 21.63
N ALA A 51 -11.52 1.83 22.01
CA ALA A 51 -12.29 0.98 21.11
C ALA A 51 -13.28 1.80 20.27
N GLY A 52 -13.66 1.27 19.11
CA GLY A 52 -14.72 1.84 18.28
C GLY A 52 -14.32 3.15 17.58
N VAL A 53 -13.05 3.43 17.41
CA VAL A 53 -12.56 4.51 16.54
C VAL A 53 -12.66 4.02 15.10
N GLU A 54 -13.38 4.77 14.25
CA GLU A 54 -13.38 4.52 12.80
C GLU A 54 -12.03 4.97 12.23
N VAL A 55 -11.33 4.05 11.59
CA VAL A 55 -10.03 4.29 10.96
C VAL A 55 -10.21 4.20 9.45
N ILE A 56 -9.90 5.29 8.74
CA ILE A 56 -10.08 5.41 7.30
C ILE A 56 -8.71 5.55 6.65
N GLN A 57 -8.32 4.55 5.86
CA GLN A 57 -7.10 4.56 5.04
C GLN A 57 -7.44 5.00 3.62
N THR A 58 -6.68 5.93 3.07
CA THR A 58 -6.80 6.32 1.66
C THR A 58 -5.44 6.35 0.97
N ALA A 59 -5.42 5.93 -0.30
CA ALA A 59 -4.28 6.08 -1.19
C ALA A 59 -4.72 6.40 -2.61
N GLN A 60 -3.91 7.15 -3.36
CA GLN A 60 -4.20 7.55 -4.73
C GLN A 60 -2.94 7.48 -5.59
N ILE A 61 -3.05 7.05 -6.85
CA ILE A 61 -1.92 7.07 -7.79
C ILE A 61 -2.00 8.31 -8.67
N ASN A 62 -0.98 9.18 -8.65
CA ASN A 62 -0.78 10.28 -9.63
C ASN A 62 -2.08 11.01 -10.02
N ASN A 63 -2.92 11.38 -9.03
CA ASN A 63 -4.24 11.99 -9.22
C ASN A 63 -5.28 11.11 -9.97
N GLY A 64 -5.02 9.79 -10.07
CA GLY A 64 -5.95 8.81 -10.63
C GLY A 64 -6.96 8.31 -9.60
N LYS A 65 -7.25 7.01 -9.63
CA LYS A 65 -8.23 6.37 -8.75
C LYS A 65 -7.86 6.54 -7.27
N LEU A 66 -8.82 6.98 -6.47
CA LEU A 66 -8.75 6.98 -5.01
C LEU A 66 -9.22 5.63 -4.47
N TYR A 67 -8.41 5.03 -3.63
CA TYR A 67 -8.73 3.82 -2.87
C TYR A 67 -9.03 4.22 -1.43
N THR A 68 -10.12 3.69 -0.88
CA THR A 68 -10.55 3.97 0.50
C THR A 68 -10.92 2.66 1.19
N TYR A 69 -10.35 2.43 2.36
CA TYR A 69 -10.64 1.30 3.23
C TYR A 69 -10.94 1.80 4.63
N THR A 70 -11.80 1.10 5.32
CA THR A 70 -12.25 1.48 6.67
C THR A 70 -12.22 0.25 7.59
N THR A 71 -11.75 0.45 8.80
CA THR A 71 -11.80 -0.54 9.90
C THR A 71 -12.17 0.17 11.21
N MET A 72 -12.38 -0.59 12.27
CA MET A 72 -12.65 -0.07 13.61
C MET A 72 -11.58 -0.57 14.57
N THR A 73 -11.24 0.24 15.57
CA THR A 73 -10.35 -0.22 16.64
C THR A 73 -11.04 -1.24 17.55
N ASP A 74 -10.29 -2.25 17.97
CA ASP A 74 -10.72 -3.24 18.97
C ASP A 74 -10.71 -2.69 20.41
N GLU A 75 -11.03 -3.54 21.40
CA GLU A 75 -11.05 -3.17 22.83
C GLU A 75 -9.68 -2.71 23.36
N GLN A 76 -8.59 -3.13 22.74
CA GLN A 76 -7.22 -2.70 23.02
C GLN A 76 -6.77 -1.51 22.19
N GLY A 77 -7.69 -0.87 21.44
CA GLY A 77 -7.42 0.26 20.55
C GLY A 77 -6.64 -0.13 19.29
N ARG A 78 -6.50 -1.42 18.96
CA ARG A 78 -5.71 -1.89 17.82
C ARG A 78 -6.52 -1.84 16.54
N PHE A 79 -5.84 -1.52 15.44
CA PHE A 79 -6.36 -1.60 14.08
C PHE A 79 -5.32 -2.18 13.13
N HIS A 80 -5.80 -2.71 12.01
CA HIS A 80 -4.97 -3.32 10.99
C HIS A 80 -5.51 -3.02 9.59
N PHE A 81 -4.60 -2.84 8.63
CA PHE A 81 -4.85 -2.86 7.20
C PHE A 81 -3.80 -3.71 6.51
N ASP A 82 -4.25 -4.60 5.65
CA ASP A 82 -3.37 -5.32 4.72
C ASP A 82 -2.69 -4.37 3.75
N ALA A 83 -1.56 -4.79 3.19
CA ALA A 83 -0.88 -4.03 2.15
C ALA A 83 -1.80 -3.83 0.93
N LEU A 84 -1.91 -2.59 0.48
CA LEU A 84 -2.75 -2.21 -0.65
C LEU A 84 -1.95 -2.23 -1.94
N PHE A 85 -2.32 -3.10 -2.85
CA PHE A 85 -1.74 -3.20 -4.18
C PHE A 85 -2.71 -2.77 -5.27
N SER A 86 -2.15 -2.32 -6.39
CA SER A 86 -2.87 -2.03 -7.63
C SER A 86 -1.99 -2.36 -8.83
N HIS A 87 -2.49 -2.12 -10.03
CA HIS A 87 -1.72 -2.22 -11.26
C HIS A 87 -1.68 -0.85 -11.93
N SER A 88 -0.51 -0.44 -12.38
CA SER A 88 -0.33 0.85 -13.03
C SER A 88 0.73 0.80 -14.11
N ILE A 89 0.38 1.29 -15.31
CA ILE A 89 1.32 1.51 -16.40
C ILE A 89 2.41 2.53 -16.02
N ASN A 90 2.14 3.40 -15.05
CA ASN A 90 3.10 4.38 -14.55
C ASN A 90 4.37 3.74 -13.97
N LYS A 91 4.34 2.42 -13.68
CA LYS A 91 5.52 1.68 -13.22
C LYS A 91 6.58 1.52 -14.32
N VAL A 92 6.15 1.46 -15.58
CA VAL A 92 7.04 1.20 -16.74
C VAL A 92 7.28 2.44 -17.61
N VAL A 93 6.57 3.55 -17.36
CA VAL A 93 6.82 4.82 -18.05
C VAL A 93 7.69 5.72 -17.14
N PRO A 94 8.51 6.62 -17.72
CA PRO A 94 9.41 7.49 -16.94
C PRO A 94 8.66 8.66 -16.28
N VAL A 95 7.69 8.33 -15.43
CA VAL A 95 6.91 9.29 -14.62
C VAL A 95 7.31 9.09 -13.17
N GLN A 96 7.62 10.22 -12.50
CA GLN A 96 7.93 10.17 -11.07
C GLN A 96 6.71 9.65 -10.29
N PRO A 97 6.84 8.55 -9.51
CA PRO A 97 5.76 8.05 -8.68
C PRO A 97 5.29 9.10 -7.68
N ARG A 98 3.99 9.23 -7.54
CA ARG A 98 3.38 10.03 -6.50
C ARG A 98 2.12 9.33 -5.98
N VAL A 99 2.20 8.83 -4.74
CA VAL A 99 1.11 8.12 -4.08
C VAL A 99 0.77 8.85 -2.78
N PRO A 100 -0.13 9.86 -2.83
CA PRO A 100 -0.68 10.46 -1.62
C PRO A 100 -1.35 9.40 -0.76
N GLN A 101 -1.02 9.40 0.53
CA GLN A 101 -1.51 8.45 1.53
C GLN A 101 -2.06 9.21 2.72
N ASN A 102 -3.15 8.69 3.31
CA ASN A 102 -3.73 9.29 4.50
C ASN A 102 -4.38 8.22 5.38
N ILE A 103 -4.26 8.37 6.70
CA ILE A 103 -5.04 7.68 7.72
C ILE A 103 -5.73 8.74 8.55
N LEU A 104 -7.06 8.65 8.59
CA LEU A 104 -7.94 9.55 9.34
C LEU A 104 -8.67 8.73 10.40
N PHE A 105 -8.80 9.28 11.59
CA PHE A 105 -9.62 8.73 12.67
C PHE A 105 -10.89 9.56 12.83
N ARG A 106 -12.02 8.87 13.02
CA ARG A 106 -13.27 9.50 13.44
C ARG A 106 -13.70 8.92 14.79
N TYR A 107 -13.89 9.79 15.76
CA TYR A 107 -14.28 9.38 17.09
C TYR A 107 -15.11 10.48 17.75
N GLN A 108 -16.30 10.12 18.29
CA GLN A 108 -17.21 11.05 18.98
C GLN A 108 -17.50 12.34 18.18
N GLY A 109 -17.75 12.19 16.87
CA GLY A 109 -18.06 13.31 15.98
C GLY A 109 -16.89 14.21 15.61
N ARG A 110 -15.67 13.87 16.00
CA ARG A 110 -14.43 14.59 15.64
C ARG A 110 -13.58 13.79 14.68
N GLU A 111 -12.82 14.50 13.85
CA GLU A 111 -11.84 13.93 12.93
C GLU A 111 -10.42 14.27 13.39
N TYR A 112 -9.53 13.27 13.35
CA TYR A 112 -8.13 13.41 13.71
C TYR A 112 -7.27 12.90 12.56
N ARG A 113 -6.28 13.68 12.14
CA ARG A 113 -5.33 13.26 11.11
C ARG A 113 -4.29 12.37 11.74
N GLY A 114 -4.39 11.06 11.51
CA GLY A 114 -3.42 10.08 12.00
C GLY A 114 -2.09 10.17 11.28
N TRP A 115 -2.15 10.03 9.95
CA TRP A 115 -1.00 9.96 9.05
C TRP A 115 -1.35 10.62 7.73
N LYS A 116 -0.45 11.45 7.21
CA LYS A 116 -0.53 11.99 5.86
C LYS A 116 0.86 12.13 5.30
N THR A 117 1.11 11.51 4.16
CA THR A 117 2.39 11.62 3.44
C THR A 117 2.16 11.44 1.93
N SER A 118 3.23 11.50 1.15
CA SER A 118 3.22 11.13 -0.26
C SER A 118 4.41 10.22 -0.54
N LYS A 119 4.14 8.99 -0.94
CA LYS A 119 5.15 8.01 -1.31
C LYS A 119 5.64 8.26 -2.73
N HIS A 120 6.94 8.21 -2.96
CA HIS A 120 7.59 8.50 -4.23
C HIS A 120 8.19 7.26 -4.91
N ASN A 121 7.74 6.09 -4.53
CA ASN A 121 8.08 4.81 -5.15
C ASN A 121 6.86 3.88 -5.13
N TYR A 122 6.96 2.72 -5.77
CA TYR A 122 5.92 1.70 -5.81
C TYR A 122 6.27 0.45 -5.00
N ASP A 123 7.32 0.52 -4.19
CA ASP A 123 7.79 -0.60 -3.40
C ASP A 123 7.02 -0.71 -2.08
N GLU A 124 6.78 -1.91 -1.61
CA GLU A 124 6.31 -2.14 -0.26
C GLU A 124 7.39 -1.71 0.75
N GLY A 125 7.00 -1.11 1.88
CA GLY A 125 7.95 -0.54 2.85
C GLY A 125 8.57 0.80 2.45
N GLY A 126 8.22 1.34 1.28
CA GLY A 126 8.82 2.55 0.74
C GLY A 126 8.30 3.88 1.30
N GLU A 127 7.49 3.88 2.36
CA GLU A 127 6.95 5.07 3.01
C GLU A 127 7.95 5.77 3.92
N ILE A 128 8.80 5.01 4.59
CA ILE A 128 9.60 5.49 5.72
C ILE A 128 11.04 5.82 5.33
N ASN A 129 11.56 5.21 4.26
CA ASN A 129 12.90 5.59 3.76
C ASN A 129 13.18 4.94 2.40
N SER A 130 13.29 5.73 1.35
CA SER A 130 13.49 5.22 0.00
C SER A 130 14.86 4.53 -0.21
N LEU A 131 15.83 4.76 0.66
CA LEU A 131 17.17 4.17 0.58
C LEU A 131 17.30 2.88 1.39
N THR A 132 16.72 2.83 2.59
CA THR A 132 16.75 1.61 3.43
C THR A 132 15.81 0.52 2.92
N ALA A 133 14.69 0.85 2.30
CA ALA A 133 13.78 -0.13 1.70
C ALA A 133 14.44 -0.92 0.55
N ARG A 134 15.41 -0.35 -0.13
CA ARG A 134 16.14 -1.02 -1.22
C ARG A 134 17.13 -2.08 -0.74
N GLU A 135 17.68 -1.91 0.47
CA GLU A 135 18.62 -2.85 1.06
C GLU A 135 17.96 -3.96 1.88
N THR A 136 16.76 -3.73 2.42
CA THR A 136 16.06 -4.63 3.34
C THR A 136 14.85 -5.33 2.75
N SER A 137 14.74 -5.43 1.42
CA SER A 137 13.59 -6.06 0.73
C SER A 137 13.32 -7.54 1.09
N LYS A 138 14.08 -8.14 2.01
CA LYS A 138 13.85 -9.51 2.50
C LYS A 138 13.05 -9.58 3.80
N ASP A 139 12.94 -8.48 4.56
CA ASP A 139 12.18 -8.42 5.82
C ASP A 139 11.26 -7.20 5.81
N LEU A 140 10.26 -7.22 4.90
CA LEU A 140 9.23 -6.19 4.85
C LEU A 140 8.46 -6.19 6.18
N LYS A 141 8.73 -5.19 7.00
CA LYS A 141 8.00 -4.98 8.26
C LYS A 141 6.79 -4.10 7.99
N PRO A 142 5.64 -4.40 8.61
CA PRO A 142 4.49 -3.51 8.55
C PRO A 142 4.83 -2.14 9.15
N ILE A 143 4.14 -1.10 8.70
CA ILE A 143 4.17 0.20 9.35
C ILE A 143 3.50 0.06 10.71
N VAL A 144 4.23 0.32 11.79
CA VAL A 144 3.68 0.26 13.14
C VAL A 144 3.40 1.66 13.64
N LEU A 145 2.12 1.97 13.91
CA LEU A 145 1.65 3.29 14.31
C LEU A 145 1.19 3.32 15.77
N LYS A 146 1.63 4.35 16.48
CA LYS A 146 1.16 4.70 17.82
C LYS A 146 0.50 6.06 17.77
N CYS A 147 -0.80 6.14 18.04
CA CYS A 147 -1.59 7.35 17.84
C CYS A 147 -2.34 7.71 19.13
N ASP A 148 -2.18 8.93 19.64
CA ASP A 148 -2.99 9.41 20.74
C ASP A 148 -3.91 10.54 20.27
N LEU A 149 -5.22 10.40 20.50
CA LEU A 149 -6.23 11.38 20.06
C LEU A 149 -6.14 12.70 20.83
N SER A 150 -5.41 12.75 21.94
CA SER A 150 -5.12 13.99 22.68
C SER A 150 -3.91 14.75 22.14
N ASP A 151 -3.13 14.12 21.27
CA ASP A 151 -1.94 14.76 20.70
C ASP A 151 -2.30 15.77 19.61
N GLU A 152 -1.45 16.79 19.46
CA GLU A 152 -1.51 17.70 18.34
C GLU A 152 -0.85 17.10 17.10
N SER A 153 -1.41 17.40 15.92
CA SER A 153 -0.81 17.00 14.66
C SER A 153 0.55 17.69 14.47
N ARG A 154 1.59 16.90 14.26
CA ARG A 154 2.97 17.36 14.07
C ARG A 154 3.45 17.06 12.66
N ILE A 155 4.45 17.82 12.22
CA ILE A 155 5.19 17.54 10.98
C ILE A 155 6.46 16.80 11.40
N LYS A 156 6.65 15.59 10.86
CA LYS A 156 7.90 14.85 10.97
C LYS A 156 8.64 14.94 9.64
N GLU A 157 9.76 15.62 9.66
CA GLU A 157 10.64 15.70 8.51
C GLU A 157 11.33 14.34 8.30
N GLN A 158 11.42 13.94 7.04
CA GLN A 158 12.19 12.77 6.61
C GLN A 158 13.42 13.25 5.84
N GLU A 159 14.53 12.60 6.06
CA GLU A 159 15.77 12.90 5.33
C GLU A 159 15.60 12.67 3.82
N PHE A 160 14.81 11.67 3.45
CA PHE A 160 14.45 11.35 2.06
C PHE A 160 12.96 11.06 1.96
N GLY A 161 12.27 11.77 1.08
CA GLY A 161 10.85 11.57 0.83
C GLY A 161 9.98 12.75 1.22
N SER A 162 8.67 12.52 1.36
CA SER A 162 7.74 13.55 1.83
C SER A 162 7.59 13.50 3.34
N ASN A 163 7.45 14.68 3.93
CA ASN A 163 7.16 14.82 5.35
C ASN A 163 5.90 14.04 5.73
N ILE A 164 5.90 13.51 6.94
CA ILE A 164 4.74 12.87 7.55
C ILE A 164 4.04 13.90 8.45
N ILE A 165 2.74 14.05 8.27
CA ILE A 165 1.91 14.99 9.03
C ILE A 165 0.82 14.20 9.75
N GLY A 166 0.76 14.29 11.07
CA GLY A 166 -0.27 13.61 11.84
C GLY A 166 0.03 13.51 13.32
N ILE A 167 -0.90 12.86 14.04
CA ILE A 167 -0.77 12.59 15.48
C ILE A 167 -0.04 11.28 15.76
N CYS A 168 0.09 10.40 14.74
CA CYS A 168 0.71 9.10 14.92
C CYS A 168 2.23 9.17 14.93
N GLU A 169 2.83 8.40 15.81
CA GLU A 169 4.25 8.05 15.79
C GLU A 169 4.42 6.69 15.13
N PHE A 170 5.46 6.51 14.33
CA PHE A 170 5.85 5.21 13.80
C PHE A 170 7.11 4.68 14.49
N GLN A 171 7.18 3.36 14.60
CA GLN A 171 8.24 2.61 15.26
C GLN A 171 9.02 1.77 14.25
#